data_3bd81d8fe2da9e04542ff5e3b40e0f6c
#
_entry.id   3bd81d8fe2da9e04542ff5e3b40e0f6c
#
_cell.length_a   1.000
_cell.length_b   1.000
_cell.length_c   1.000
_cell.angle_alpha   90.00
_cell.angle_beta   90.00
_cell.angle_gamma   90.00
#
_symmetry.space_group_name_H-M   'P 1'
#
loop_
_entity.id
_entity.type
_entity.pdbx_description
1 polymer ?
#
loop_
_entity_poly.entity_id
_entity_poly.type
_entity_poly.pdbx_seq_one_letter_code
_entity_poly.pdbx_strand_id
1 'polypeptide(L)'
;MNYAELLQAARGQMGPCRACPVCNGRACGGNIPGPGAKGSGTVAIRNFDAWRNVRLNMDTIHENFTPDTSLQLFGRTFKYPFFAGPVGAMTLHYGDKYNDMDYNAILVPACAAAGIAAFTGDGTNPKVMEGATAAIAANGGFGIPTVKPWDNATVAKKMAMARESGCFALAMDIDAAGLPFLQNLTPPAGSKTVEQLQEIAREAGVPFILKGIMTAKGAEKAVQAGVAGIVVSNHGGRVLDDCPATEEVLPEIVEVVAGRAKVFVDGGIRTGGDVFKALALGADAVLVARPYVTAVYGGGAEGVACLTEKLGAELADTMRLCGAAALKDISRDMVRV
;
A
#
# COMPACT_ATOMS: atom_id res chain seq x y z
N MET A 1 8.15 3.56 22.82
CA MET A 1 8.20 4.77 21.95
C MET A 1 6.79 5.18 21.56
N ASN A 2 6.41 6.46 21.65
CA ASN A 2 5.16 6.96 21.08
C ASN A 2 5.38 7.52 19.66
N TYR A 3 4.28 7.83 18.94
CA TYR A 3 4.37 8.26 17.54
C TYR A 3 5.07 9.62 17.34
N ALA A 4 4.97 10.53 18.30
CA ALA A 4 5.66 11.83 18.22
C ALA A 4 7.18 11.67 18.40
N GLU A 5 7.60 10.83 19.34
CA GLU A 5 9.01 10.45 19.53
C GLU A 5 9.57 9.75 18.29
N LEU A 6 8.79 8.86 17.67
CA LEU A 6 9.13 8.19 16.42
C LEU A 6 9.44 9.19 15.30
N LEU A 7 8.55 10.16 15.09
CA LEU A 7 8.75 11.21 14.07
C LEU A 7 9.98 12.07 14.38
N GLN A 8 10.21 12.39 15.65
CA GLN A 8 11.37 13.15 16.09
C GLN A 8 12.67 12.38 15.80
N ALA A 9 12.70 11.08 16.06
CA ALA A 9 13.85 10.23 15.80
C ALA A 9 14.14 10.07 14.29
N ALA A 10 13.11 10.07 13.44
CA ALA A 10 13.27 9.99 11.99
C ALA A 10 13.78 11.28 11.34
N ARG A 11 13.60 12.43 12.00
CA ARG A 11 14.01 13.74 11.44
C ARG A 11 15.51 13.82 11.21
N GLY A 12 15.88 14.36 10.03
CA GLY A 12 17.27 14.49 9.62
C GLY A 12 17.95 13.20 9.16
N GLN A 13 17.25 12.05 9.22
CA GLN A 13 17.79 10.75 8.82
C GLN A 13 17.26 10.23 7.48
N MET A 14 16.31 10.96 6.86
CA MET A 14 15.54 10.49 5.70
C MET A 14 15.81 11.32 4.43
N GLY A 15 17.05 11.76 4.21
CA GLY A 15 17.39 12.58 3.05
C GLY A 15 16.45 13.79 2.89
N PRO A 16 15.73 13.92 1.75
CA PRO A 16 14.83 15.05 1.53
C PRO A 16 13.51 14.98 2.32
N CYS A 17 13.19 13.86 2.95
CA CYS A 17 11.97 13.71 3.76
C CYS A 17 12.13 14.39 5.13
N ARG A 18 11.17 15.25 5.48
CA ARG A 18 11.21 16.04 6.73
C ARG A 18 10.58 15.32 7.93
N ALA A 19 10.10 14.07 7.80
CA ALA A 19 9.35 13.37 8.84
C ALA A 19 8.30 14.29 9.50
N CYS A 20 7.40 14.84 8.68
CA CYS A 20 6.43 15.86 9.11
C CYS A 20 5.46 15.31 10.17
N PRO A 21 4.97 16.13 11.12
CA PRO A 21 3.94 15.70 12.07
C PRO A 21 2.69 15.15 11.39
N VAL A 22 2.34 15.71 10.23
CA VAL A 22 1.31 15.21 9.33
C VAL A 22 1.91 15.04 7.94
N CYS A 23 2.03 13.80 7.47
CA CYS A 23 2.56 13.47 6.15
C CYS A 23 1.48 13.73 5.06
N ASN A 24 1.26 15.00 4.72
CA ASN A 24 0.21 15.45 3.80
C ASN A 24 0.69 15.81 2.38
N GLY A 25 1.97 15.59 2.07
CA GLY A 25 2.54 15.88 0.75
C GLY A 25 3.03 17.33 0.55
N ARG A 26 2.57 18.29 1.38
CA ARG A 26 2.86 19.73 1.15
C ARG A 26 4.35 20.07 1.30
N ALA A 27 5.05 19.46 2.25
CA ALA A 27 6.46 19.76 2.49
C ALA A 27 7.41 19.17 1.45
N CYS A 28 7.02 18.11 0.76
CA CYS A 28 7.83 17.44 -0.27
C CYS A 28 7.41 17.76 -1.71
N GLY A 29 6.17 18.24 -1.94
CA GLY A 29 5.70 18.70 -3.26
C GLY A 29 6.11 17.81 -4.41
N GLY A 30 6.66 18.39 -5.48
CA GLY A 30 7.17 17.70 -6.67
C GLY A 30 8.56 17.09 -6.54
N ASN A 31 9.09 16.86 -5.32
CA ASN A 31 10.44 16.36 -5.10
C ASN A 31 10.57 14.87 -5.47
N ILE A 32 10.96 14.60 -6.72
CA ILE A 32 11.30 13.29 -7.28
C ILE A 32 12.64 13.43 -8.05
N PRO A 33 13.69 12.64 -7.74
CA PRO A 33 13.75 11.58 -6.70
C PRO A 33 13.55 12.14 -5.30
N GLY A 34 12.86 11.38 -4.45
CA GLY A 34 12.49 11.78 -3.09
C GLY A 34 11.08 11.33 -2.72
N PRO A 35 10.53 11.81 -1.59
CA PRO A 35 9.23 11.38 -1.07
C PRO A 35 8.04 12.07 -1.76
N GLY A 36 8.28 12.99 -2.69
CA GLY A 36 7.27 13.82 -3.34
C GLY A 36 6.43 13.09 -4.40
N ALA A 37 5.70 13.88 -5.19
CA ALA A 37 4.89 13.42 -6.30
C ALA A 37 5.38 14.04 -7.63
N LYS A 38 4.88 13.56 -8.77
CA LYS A 38 5.28 14.01 -10.11
C LYS A 38 4.72 15.41 -10.40
N GLY A 39 5.42 16.17 -11.24
CA GLY A 39 4.97 17.48 -11.73
C GLY A 39 4.74 18.47 -10.60
N SER A 40 3.54 18.98 -10.48
CA SER A 40 3.15 19.95 -9.45
C SER A 40 3.23 19.41 -8.01
N GLY A 41 3.21 18.09 -7.83
CA GLY A 41 3.15 17.43 -6.53
C GLY A 41 1.76 17.43 -5.90
N THR A 42 0.77 18.04 -6.54
CA THR A 42 -0.57 18.26 -5.98
C THR A 42 -1.38 16.99 -5.77
N VAL A 43 -1.12 15.93 -6.55
CA VAL A 43 -1.84 14.65 -6.41
C VAL A 43 -1.61 13.99 -5.04
N ALA A 44 -0.39 14.07 -4.49
CA ALA A 44 -0.13 13.56 -3.14
C ALA A 44 -0.92 14.34 -2.07
N ILE A 45 -1.08 15.64 -2.26
CA ILE A 45 -1.86 16.52 -1.38
C ILE A 45 -3.35 16.19 -1.53
N ARG A 46 -3.85 16.09 -2.76
CA ARG A 46 -5.24 15.71 -3.08
C ARG A 46 -5.61 14.37 -2.46
N ASN A 47 -4.76 13.35 -2.59
CA ASN A 47 -4.99 12.07 -1.93
C ASN A 47 -5.17 12.20 -0.41
N PHE A 48 -4.41 13.07 0.24
CA PHE A 48 -4.55 13.30 1.67
C PHE A 48 -5.82 14.08 2.00
N ASP A 49 -6.10 15.16 1.26
CA ASP A 49 -7.21 16.06 1.53
C ASP A 49 -8.58 15.40 1.24
N ALA A 50 -8.67 14.53 0.22
CA ALA A 50 -9.88 13.79 -0.13
C ALA A 50 -10.43 12.97 1.04
N TRP A 51 -9.59 12.24 1.76
CA TRP A 51 -10.01 11.52 2.97
C TRP A 51 -10.55 12.44 4.07
N ARG A 52 -10.19 13.72 4.06
CA ARG A 52 -10.73 14.73 5.02
C ARG A 52 -12.15 15.19 4.64
N ASN A 53 -12.54 15.03 3.38
CA ASN A 53 -13.90 15.33 2.93
C ASN A 53 -14.90 14.26 3.36
N VAL A 54 -14.49 13.01 3.42
CA VAL A 54 -15.30 11.92 4.00
C VAL A 54 -15.46 12.13 5.50
N ARG A 55 -16.70 12.21 5.99
CA ARG A 55 -17.02 12.37 7.42
C ARG A 55 -17.56 11.07 8.00
N LEU A 56 -17.29 10.84 9.28
CA LEU A 56 -17.80 9.69 10.02
C LEU A 56 -19.20 10.04 10.56
N ASN A 57 -20.14 9.11 10.42
CA ASN A 57 -21.44 9.18 11.07
C ASN A 57 -21.33 8.44 12.40
N MET A 58 -21.29 9.21 13.50
CA MET A 58 -21.24 8.65 14.84
C MET A 58 -22.61 8.06 15.22
N ASP A 59 -22.62 6.82 15.69
CA ASP A 59 -23.75 6.17 16.32
C ASP A 59 -23.28 5.41 17.57
N THR A 60 -23.77 5.79 18.74
CA THR A 60 -23.41 5.19 20.02
C THR A 60 -24.60 4.54 20.73
N ILE A 61 -25.73 4.37 20.02
CA ILE A 61 -26.92 3.70 20.56
C ILE A 61 -26.88 2.22 20.17
N HIS A 62 -26.03 1.47 20.84
CA HIS A 62 -25.82 0.04 20.65
C HIS A 62 -25.29 -0.61 21.93
N GLU A 63 -25.30 -1.93 22.01
CA GLU A 63 -24.67 -2.67 23.10
C GLU A 63 -23.15 -2.47 23.10
N ASN A 64 -22.52 -2.52 24.29
CA ASN A 64 -21.06 -2.46 24.38
C ASN A 64 -20.41 -3.71 23.78
N PHE A 65 -19.40 -3.51 22.97
CA PHE A 65 -18.60 -4.58 22.37
C PHE A 65 -17.11 -4.21 22.31
N THR A 66 -16.27 -5.21 22.15
CA THR A 66 -14.86 -5.05 21.76
C THR A 66 -14.78 -5.23 20.25
N PRO A 67 -14.33 -4.22 19.48
CA PRO A 67 -14.24 -4.33 18.03
C PRO A 67 -13.30 -5.45 17.59
N ASP A 68 -13.77 -6.32 16.68
CA ASP A 68 -12.92 -7.28 15.97
C ASP A 68 -12.39 -6.65 14.69
N THR A 69 -11.11 -6.30 14.69
CA THR A 69 -10.41 -5.72 13.54
C THR A 69 -9.75 -6.75 12.65
N SER A 70 -9.96 -8.05 12.91
CA SER A 70 -9.30 -9.13 12.17
C SER A 70 -9.80 -9.25 10.73
N LEU A 71 -8.87 -9.51 9.82
CA LEU A 71 -9.13 -9.69 8.39
C LEU A 71 -8.75 -11.09 7.95
N GLN A 72 -9.67 -11.79 7.27
CA GLN A 72 -9.37 -13.02 6.52
C GLN A 72 -9.08 -12.67 5.05
N LEU A 73 -7.87 -12.96 4.58
CA LEU A 73 -7.46 -12.64 3.22
C LEU A 73 -6.49 -13.68 2.67
N PHE A 74 -6.76 -14.24 1.49
CA PHE A 74 -5.91 -15.22 0.81
C PHE A 74 -5.47 -16.38 1.70
N GLY A 75 -6.41 -16.92 2.51
CA GLY A 75 -6.19 -18.05 3.40
C GLY A 75 -5.38 -17.73 4.65
N ARG A 76 -5.16 -16.45 4.96
CA ARG A 76 -4.46 -16.00 6.16
C ARG A 76 -5.32 -15.07 7.01
N THR A 77 -5.04 -15.04 8.31
CA THR A 77 -5.66 -14.11 9.27
C THR A 77 -4.68 -13.01 9.61
N PHE A 78 -5.12 -11.77 9.50
CA PHE A 78 -4.38 -10.58 9.89
C PHE A 78 -5.07 -9.89 11.06
N LYS A 79 -4.30 -9.24 11.91
CA LYS A 79 -4.84 -8.50 13.07
C LYS A 79 -5.62 -7.26 12.63
N TYR A 80 -5.24 -6.66 11.50
CA TYR A 80 -5.82 -5.43 10.99
C TYR A 80 -6.01 -5.48 9.48
N PRO A 81 -6.98 -4.70 8.91
CA PRO A 81 -7.24 -4.63 7.47
C PRO A 81 -6.31 -3.64 6.74
N PHE A 82 -5.07 -3.52 7.18
CA PHE A 82 -4.09 -2.66 6.52
C PHE A 82 -2.70 -3.29 6.48
N PHE A 83 -1.91 -2.89 5.48
CA PHE A 83 -0.59 -3.46 5.19
C PHE A 83 0.42 -2.36 4.89
N ALA A 84 1.71 -2.64 5.11
CA ALA A 84 2.76 -1.76 4.61
C ALA A 84 2.77 -1.80 3.08
N GLY A 85 2.68 -0.63 2.44
CA GLY A 85 2.69 -0.52 0.97
C GLY A 85 4.08 -0.61 0.38
N PRO A 86 4.22 -1.00 -0.91
CA PRO A 86 5.51 -1.23 -1.54
C PRO A 86 6.31 0.08 -1.69
N VAL A 87 7.56 0.03 -1.25
CA VAL A 87 8.55 1.10 -1.47
C VAL A 87 9.87 0.45 -1.87
N GLY A 88 10.51 1.00 -2.90
CA GLY A 88 11.81 0.58 -3.38
C GLY A 88 12.70 1.79 -3.68
N ALA A 89 13.96 1.51 -4.04
CA ALA A 89 15.00 2.51 -4.27
C ALA A 89 15.21 3.44 -3.06
N MET A 90 15.40 2.82 -1.88
CA MET A 90 15.49 3.52 -0.60
C MET A 90 16.57 4.59 -0.59
N THR A 91 17.78 4.25 -1.01
CA THR A 91 18.91 5.20 -1.09
C THR A 91 18.59 6.40 -1.98
N LEU A 92 17.94 6.16 -3.14
CA LEU A 92 17.58 7.22 -4.09
C LEU A 92 16.56 8.21 -3.50
N HIS A 93 15.62 7.71 -2.68
CA HIS A 93 14.48 8.50 -2.23
C HIS A 93 14.59 9.01 -0.80
N TYR A 94 15.34 8.32 0.06
CA TYR A 94 15.37 8.58 1.50
C TYR A 94 16.79 8.69 2.10
N GLY A 95 17.85 8.69 1.25
CA GLY A 95 19.25 8.82 1.69
C GLY A 95 19.86 7.49 2.15
N ASP A 96 21.11 7.55 2.63
CA ASP A 96 22.01 6.41 2.72
C ASP A 96 21.90 5.59 4.02
N LYS A 97 20.98 5.94 4.93
CA LYS A 97 20.85 5.23 6.21
C LYS A 97 20.47 3.76 6.02
N TYR A 98 19.57 3.48 5.08
CA TYR A 98 19.14 2.13 4.72
C TYR A 98 19.12 1.97 3.20
N ASN A 99 19.69 0.88 2.70
CA ASN A 99 19.42 0.38 1.36
C ASN A 99 18.15 -0.48 1.37
N ASP A 100 17.73 -0.98 0.21
CA ASP A 100 16.51 -1.79 0.10
C ASP A 100 16.58 -3.12 0.84
N MET A 101 17.77 -3.74 0.96
CA MET A 101 17.96 -4.99 1.70
C MET A 101 17.76 -4.74 3.21
N ASP A 102 18.44 -3.73 3.76
CA ASP A 102 18.36 -3.39 5.18
C ASP A 102 16.94 -2.97 5.56
N TYR A 103 16.28 -2.17 4.70
CA TYR A 103 14.91 -1.74 4.90
C TYR A 103 13.94 -2.92 4.98
N ASN A 104 14.00 -3.85 4.02
CA ASN A 104 13.11 -5.01 3.98
C ASN A 104 13.42 -6.03 5.09
N ALA A 105 14.69 -6.17 5.49
CA ALA A 105 15.10 -7.01 6.61
C ALA A 105 14.52 -6.53 7.95
N ILE A 106 14.17 -5.26 8.06
CA ILE A 106 13.47 -4.69 9.22
C ILE A 106 11.95 -4.75 9.02
N LEU A 107 11.45 -4.25 7.88
CA LEU A 107 10.03 -4.05 7.64
C LEU A 107 9.24 -5.35 7.65
N VAL A 108 9.71 -6.36 6.90
CA VAL A 108 8.97 -7.61 6.69
C VAL A 108 8.71 -8.35 7.99
N PRO A 109 9.74 -8.69 8.81
CA PRO A 109 9.50 -9.39 10.07
C PRO A 109 8.76 -8.51 11.10
N ALA A 110 8.98 -7.20 11.11
CA ALA A 110 8.29 -6.32 12.04
C ALA A 110 6.79 -6.21 11.71
N CYS A 111 6.40 -6.15 10.44
CA CYS A 111 5.00 -6.21 10.03
C CYS A 111 4.35 -7.54 10.43
N ALA A 112 5.03 -8.66 10.20
CA ALA A 112 4.52 -9.98 10.59
C ALA A 112 4.33 -10.10 12.10
N ALA A 113 5.30 -9.64 12.90
CA ALA A 113 5.19 -9.61 14.35
C ALA A 113 4.04 -8.73 14.85
N ALA A 114 3.72 -7.65 14.11
CA ALA A 114 2.58 -6.77 14.39
C ALA A 114 1.24 -7.31 13.87
N GLY A 115 1.21 -8.50 13.24
CA GLY A 115 0.01 -9.15 12.72
C GLY A 115 -0.50 -8.60 11.39
N ILE A 116 0.35 -7.94 10.62
CA ILE A 116 0.08 -7.47 9.25
C ILE A 116 1.15 -7.97 8.29
N ALA A 117 1.00 -7.77 6.98
CA ALA A 117 2.04 -8.08 6.02
C ALA A 117 2.65 -6.81 5.40
N ALA A 118 3.83 -6.97 4.79
CA ALA A 118 4.45 -5.95 3.97
C ALA A 118 4.33 -6.32 2.48
N PHE A 119 3.89 -5.35 1.66
CA PHE A 119 4.20 -5.34 0.24
C PHE A 119 5.61 -4.77 0.09
N THR A 120 6.48 -5.48 -0.61
CA THR A 120 7.85 -5.02 -0.85
C THR A 120 8.00 -4.41 -2.23
N GLY A 121 8.97 -3.54 -2.42
CA GLY A 121 9.21 -2.87 -3.69
C GLY A 121 10.10 -3.66 -4.66
N ASP A 122 10.17 -3.17 -5.90
CA ASP A 122 11.06 -3.60 -6.95
C ASP A 122 11.75 -2.36 -7.57
N GLY A 123 12.86 -2.56 -8.24
CA GLY A 123 13.65 -1.50 -8.85
C GLY A 123 14.54 -2.00 -9.99
N THR A 124 15.29 -1.06 -10.57
CA THR A 124 16.28 -1.33 -11.63
C THR A 124 17.50 -2.09 -11.12
N ASN A 125 17.86 -1.86 -9.85
CA ASN A 125 18.92 -2.61 -9.20
C ASN A 125 18.37 -4.01 -8.81
N PRO A 126 18.96 -5.12 -9.30
CA PRO A 126 18.52 -6.46 -8.96
C PRO A 126 18.47 -6.73 -7.44
N LYS A 127 19.38 -6.12 -6.69
CA LYS A 127 19.44 -6.26 -5.21
C LYS A 127 18.16 -5.83 -4.49
N VAL A 128 17.34 -4.96 -5.10
CA VAL A 128 16.06 -4.54 -4.51
C VAL A 128 15.13 -5.74 -4.38
N MET A 129 14.95 -6.49 -5.47
CA MET A 129 14.10 -7.69 -5.49
C MET A 129 14.73 -8.85 -4.72
N GLU A 130 16.05 -9.04 -4.82
CA GLU A 130 16.80 -10.05 -4.07
C GLU A 130 16.63 -9.87 -2.56
N GLY A 131 16.84 -8.65 -2.05
CA GLY A 131 16.67 -8.33 -0.64
C GLY A 131 15.23 -8.48 -0.16
N ALA A 132 14.26 -8.07 -0.99
CA ALA A 132 12.85 -8.21 -0.69
C ALA A 132 12.42 -9.69 -0.55
N THR A 133 12.78 -10.52 -1.53
CA THR A 133 12.42 -11.96 -1.53
C THR A 133 13.17 -12.73 -0.46
N ALA A 134 14.44 -12.39 -0.18
CA ALA A 134 15.20 -12.98 0.92
C ALA A 134 14.57 -12.68 2.28
N ALA A 135 14.13 -11.44 2.53
CA ALA A 135 13.45 -11.07 3.77
C ALA A 135 12.12 -11.82 3.93
N ILE A 136 11.35 -11.99 2.84
CA ILE A 136 10.10 -12.76 2.85
C ILE A 136 10.37 -14.23 3.13
N ALA A 137 11.35 -14.85 2.47
CA ALA A 137 11.75 -16.24 2.68
C ALA A 137 12.19 -16.49 4.13
N ALA A 138 13.05 -15.62 4.68
CA ALA A 138 13.50 -15.68 6.07
C ALA A 138 12.36 -15.55 7.08
N ASN A 139 11.23 -14.97 6.66
CA ASN A 139 10.04 -14.79 7.48
C ASN A 139 8.90 -15.79 7.12
N GLY A 140 9.24 -16.97 6.63
CA GLY A 140 8.29 -18.05 6.33
C GLY A 140 7.29 -17.70 5.21
N GLY A 141 7.69 -16.89 4.25
CA GLY A 141 6.83 -16.47 3.13
C GLY A 141 5.79 -15.40 3.50
N PHE A 142 5.89 -14.79 4.68
CA PHE A 142 4.90 -13.82 5.16
C PHE A 142 5.19 -12.41 4.62
N GLY A 143 4.88 -12.22 3.33
CA GLY A 143 5.04 -10.95 2.61
C GLY A 143 4.50 -11.05 1.20
N ILE A 144 4.38 -9.92 0.51
CA ILE A 144 3.84 -9.78 -0.84
C ILE A 144 4.84 -9.01 -1.69
N PRO A 145 5.69 -9.70 -2.48
CA PRO A 145 6.59 -9.03 -3.40
C PRO A 145 5.80 -8.28 -4.49
N THR A 146 6.24 -7.07 -4.84
CA THR A 146 5.60 -6.29 -5.91
C THR A 146 6.61 -6.14 -7.05
N VAL A 147 6.28 -6.71 -8.21
CA VAL A 147 7.11 -6.68 -9.42
C VAL A 147 6.66 -5.52 -10.32
N LYS A 148 7.61 -4.80 -10.91
CA LYS A 148 7.29 -3.76 -11.90
C LYS A 148 6.95 -4.38 -13.26
N PRO A 149 6.23 -3.65 -14.12
CA PRO A 149 5.80 -4.16 -15.43
C PRO A 149 6.93 -4.12 -16.47
N TRP A 150 8.03 -4.82 -16.18
CA TRP A 150 9.17 -5.00 -17.08
C TRP A 150 8.76 -5.75 -18.36
N ASP A 151 9.72 -5.96 -19.29
CA ASP A 151 9.53 -6.93 -20.36
C ASP A 151 9.21 -8.33 -19.81
N ASN A 152 8.62 -9.18 -20.65
CA ASN A 152 8.09 -10.48 -20.21
C ASN A 152 9.18 -11.39 -19.60
N ALA A 153 10.40 -11.38 -20.14
CA ALA A 153 11.48 -12.24 -19.62
C ALA A 153 11.91 -11.79 -18.22
N THR A 154 12.03 -10.48 -18.00
CA THR A 154 12.37 -9.92 -16.69
C THR A 154 11.23 -10.15 -15.68
N VAL A 155 9.97 -9.98 -16.09
CA VAL A 155 8.80 -10.31 -15.24
C VAL A 155 8.85 -11.78 -14.83
N ALA A 156 9.02 -12.70 -15.78
CA ALA A 156 9.07 -14.15 -15.49
C ALA A 156 10.17 -14.49 -14.48
N LYS A 157 11.38 -13.93 -14.66
CA LYS A 157 12.50 -14.11 -13.73
C LYS A 157 12.17 -13.62 -12.32
N LYS A 158 11.62 -12.40 -12.20
CA LYS A 158 11.29 -11.82 -10.88
C LYS A 158 10.12 -12.55 -10.21
N MET A 159 9.16 -13.02 -10.98
CA MET A 159 8.07 -13.86 -10.47
C MET A 159 8.59 -15.22 -9.95
N ALA A 160 9.59 -15.81 -10.61
CA ALA A 160 10.22 -17.03 -10.10
C ALA A 160 10.87 -16.77 -8.74
N MET A 161 11.67 -15.71 -8.59
CA MET A 161 12.24 -15.30 -7.30
C MET A 161 11.16 -15.07 -6.23
N ALA A 162 10.04 -14.43 -6.61
CA ALA A 162 8.92 -14.22 -5.71
C ALA A 162 8.32 -15.56 -5.22
N ARG A 163 8.07 -16.51 -6.12
CA ARG A 163 7.56 -17.85 -5.76
C ARG A 163 8.54 -18.61 -4.87
N GLU A 164 9.83 -18.57 -5.17
CA GLU A 164 10.90 -19.20 -4.38
C GLU A 164 10.97 -18.66 -2.95
N SER A 165 10.57 -17.41 -2.73
CA SER A 165 10.47 -16.85 -1.38
C SER A 165 9.34 -17.47 -0.52
N GLY A 166 8.45 -18.27 -1.13
CA GLY A 166 7.27 -18.83 -0.47
C GLY A 166 6.17 -17.82 -0.16
N CYS A 167 6.17 -16.66 -0.84
CA CYS A 167 5.18 -15.61 -0.62
C CYS A 167 3.75 -16.14 -0.79
N PHE A 168 2.81 -15.62 0.01
CA PHE A 168 1.40 -16.07 -0.04
C PHE A 168 0.56 -15.34 -1.09
N ALA A 169 1.06 -14.25 -1.65
CA ALA A 169 0.50 -13.50 -2.75
C ALA A 169 1.61 -12.73 -3.47
N LEU A 170 1.37 -12.33 -4.71
CA LEU A 170 2.30 -11.55 -5.54
C LEU A 170 1.58 -10.35 -6.12
N ALA A 171 2.25 -9.20 -6.20
CA ALA A 171 1.68 -8.00 -6.79
C ALA A 171 2.49 -7.50 -8.00
N MET A 172 1.83 -6.71 -8.86
CA MET A 172 2.47 -5.90 -9.90
C MET A 172 1.94 -4.47 -9.83
N ASP A 173 2.83 -3.49 -9.77
CA ASP A 173 2.47 -2.07 -9.87
C ASP A 173 2.50 -1.63 -11.35
N ILE A 174 1.40 -1.90 -12.08
CA ILE A 174 1.28 -1.63 -13.53
C ILE A 174 1.48 -0.15 -13.88
N ASP A 175 1.11 0.74 -12.97
CA ASP A 175 1.26 2.18 -13.09
C ASP A 175 2.73 2.64 -13.04
N ALA A 176 3.64 1.80 -12.57
CA ALA A 176 5.07 2.09 -12.59
C ALA A 176 5.65 2.29 -14.00
N ALA A 177 4.92 1.87 -15.05
CA ALA A 177 5.21 2.26 -16.43
C ALA A 177 5.31 3.79 -16.62
N GLY A 178 4.62 4.57 -15.77
CA GLY A 178 4.66 6.04 -15.78
C GLY A 178 5.76 6.68 -14.92
N LEU A 179 6.59 5.90 -14.23
CA LEU A 179 7.67 6.46 -13.43
C LEU A 179 8.76 7.07 -14.32
N PRO A 180 9.17 8.33 -14.06
CA PRO A 180 10.07 9.07 -14.97
C PRO A 180 11.40 8.38 -15.26
N PHE A 181 11.94 7.62 -14.32
CA PHE A 181 13.25 6.96 -14.46
C PHE A 181 13.17 5.53 -14.98
N LEU A 182 11.97 5.00 -15.28
CA LEU A 182 11.82 3.64 -15.81
C LEU A 182 11.58 3.61 -17.32
N GLN A 183 11.10 4.69 -17.91
CA GLN A 183 10.74 4.76 -19.33
C GLN A 183 11.94 4.64 -20.29
N ASN A 184 13.12 5.09 -19.87
CA ASN A 184 14.33 5.15 -20.70
C ASN A 184 15.36 4.08 -20.33
N LEU A 185 14.97 3.06 -19.57
CA LEU A 185 15.87 1.98 -19.17
C LEU A 185 15.80 0.80 -20.13
N THR A 186 16.80 -0.08 -20.04
CA THR A 186 16.84 -1.33 -20.79
C THR A 186 16.94 -2.47 -19.79
N PRO A 187 15.92 -3.35 -19.69
CA PRO A 187 14.63 -3.29 -20.41
C PRO A 187 13.72 -2.19 -19.86
N PRO A 188 12.87 -1.55 -20.69
CA PRO A 188 11.92 -0.55 -20.21
C PRO A 188 10.77 -1.20 -19.47
N ALA A 189 10.24 -0.51 -18.44
CA ALA A 189 8.93 -0.82 -17.91
C ALA A 189 7.84 -0.26 -18.85
N GLY A 190 6.77 -1.02 -19.07
CA GLY A 190 5.72 -0.64 -20.01
C GLY A 190 4.34 -1.19 -19.64
N SER A 191 3.32 -0.68 -20.32
CA SER A 191 1.94 -1.18 -20.16
C SER A 191 1.83 -2.65 -20.55
N LYS A 192 0.80 -3.31 -20.06
CA LYS A 192 0.45 -4.70 -20.41
C LYS A 192 -0.96 -4.76 -20.98
N THR A 193 -1.19 -5.67 -21.92
CA THR A 193 -2.55 -5.99 -22.40
C THR A 193 -3.26 -6.90 -21.40
N VAL A 194 -4.57 -7.07 -21.57
CA VAL A 194 -5.36 -8.01 -20.75
C VAL A 194 -4.82 -9.43 -20.87
N GLU A 195 -4.48 -9.85 -22.09
CA GLU A 195 -3.95 -11.20 -22.40
C GLU A 195 -2.60 -11.43 -21.71
N GLN A 196 -1.71 -10.43 -21.74
CA GLN A 196 -0.43 -10.49 -21.01
C GLN A 196 -0.64 -10.59 -19.51
N LEU A 197 -1.60 -9.84 -18.97
CA LEU A 197 -1.93 -9.91 -17.53
C LEU A 197 -2.58 -11.24 -17.15
N GLN A 198 -3.40 -11.85 -18.04
CA GLN A 198 -3.95 -13.20 -17.86
C GLN A 198 -2.84 -14.24 -17.74
N GLU A 199 -1.85 -14.16 -18.62
CA GLU A 199 -0.69 -15.06 -18.58
C GLU A 199 0.10 -14.88 -17.27
N ILE A 200 0.41 -13.65 -16.90
CA ILE A 200 1.12 -13.30 -15.66
C ILE A 200 0.33 -13.82 -14.43
N ALA A 201 -0.98 -13.57 -14.38
CA ALA A 201 -1.83 -14.01 -13.27
C ALA A 201 -1.87 -15.54 -13.14
N ARG A 202 -1.94 -16.26 -14.27
CA ARG A 202 -1.89 -17.73 -14.30
C ARG A 202 -0.54 -18.26 -13.83
N GLU A 203 0.57 -17.64 -14.26
CA GLU A 203 1.93 -18.04 -13.94
C GLU A 203 2.35 -17.66 -12.52
N ALA A 204 1.63 -16.74 -11.86
CA ALA A 204 1.95 -16.33 -10.51
C ALA A 204 1.96 -17.50 -9.52
N GLY A 205 1.08 -18.49 -9.69
CA GLY A 205 0.99 -19.68 -8.83
C GLY A 205 0.49 -19.38 -7.41
N VAL A 206 0.24 -18.12 -7.10
CA VAL A 206 -0.32 -17.59 -5.85
C VAL A 206 -1.31 -16.48 -6.22
N PRO A 207 -2.18 -16.03 -5.31
CA PRO A 207 -3.06 -14.87 -5.55
C PRO A 207 -2.29 -13.68 -6.13
N PHE A 208 -2.69 -13.23 -7.34
CA PHE A 208 -2.04 -12.13 -8.04
C PHE A 208 -2.84 -10.83 -7.87
N ILE A 209 -2.15 -9.75 -7.48
CA ILE A 209 -2.72 -8.43 -7.20
C ILE A 209 -2.19 -7.42 -8.20
N LEU A 210 -3.08 -6.68 -8.88
CA LEU A 210 -2.69 -5.63 -9.81
C LEU A 210 -2.87 -4.25 -9.17
N LYS A 211 -1.76 -3.53 -8.97
CA LYS A 211 -1.74 -2.19 -8.36
C LYS A 211 -1.64 -1.11 -9.42
N GLY A 212 -2.30 0.02 -9.21
CA GLY A 212 -2.27 1.18 -10.11
C GLY A 212 -3.58 1.33 -10.91
N ILE A 213 -4.70 0.91 -10.36
CA ILE A 213 -6.01 0.97 -10.99
C ILE A 213 -6.73 2.23 -10.51
N MET A 214 -7.10 3.12 -11.47
CA MET A 214 -7.71 4.41 -11.19
C MET A 214 -9.01 4.68 -11.96
N THR A 215 -9.55 3.66 -12.67
CA THR A 215 -10.80 3.80 -13.42
C THR A 215 -11.62 2.53 -13.37
N ALA A 216 -12.95 2.65 -13.45
CA ALA A 216 -13.88 1.53 -13.59
C ALA A 216 -13.52 0.62 -14.78
N LYS A 217 -13.17 1.22 -15.93
CA LYS A 217 -12.72 0.47 -17.12
C LYS A 217 -11.42 -0.30 -16.88
N GLY A 218 -10.47 0.27 -16.11
CA GLY A 218 -9.23 -0.40 -15.72
C GLY A 218 -9.50 -1.56 -14.77
N ALA A 219 -10.41 -1.37 -13.82
CA ALA A 219 -10.84 -2.42 -12.90
C ALA A 219 -11.51 -3.60 -13.61
N GLU A 220 -12.41 -3.33 -14.57
CA GLU A 220 -13.02 -4.39 -15.37
C GLU A 220 -11.97 -5.19 -16.16
N LYS A 221 -10.99 -4.52 -16.79
CA LYS A 221 -9.88 -5.21 -17.47
C LYS A 221 -9.04 -6.06 -16.52
N ALA A 222 -8.78 -5.58 -15.29
CA ALA A 222 -8.06 -6.35 -14.30
C ALA A 222 -8.83 -7.61 -13.87
N VAL A 223 -10.15 -7.48 -13.66
CA VAL A 223 -11.03 -8.63 -13.38
C VAL A 223 -11.03 -9.63 -14.55
N GLN A 224 -11.13 -9.14 -15.80
CA GLN A 224 -11.03 -10.00 -17.00
C GLN A 224 -9.67 -10.71 -17.09
N ALA A 225 -8.61 -10.09 -16.62
CA ALA A 225 -7.29 -10.72 -16.53
C ALA A 225 -7.20 -11.80 -15.44
N GLY A 226 -8.23 -12.00 -14.61
CA GLY A 226 -8.27 -13.05 -13.60
C GLY A 226 -7.43 -12.74 -12.36
N VAL A 227 -7.20 -11.45 -12.04
CA VAL A 227 -6.48 -11.08 -10.83
C VAL A 227 -7.28 -11.41 -9.57
N ALA A 228 -6.60 -11.84 -8.52
CA ALA A 228 -7.22 -12.11 -7.22
C ALA A 228 -7.51 -10.82 -6.43
N GLY A 229 -6.85 -9.72 -6.78
CA GLY A 229 -7.06 -8.41 -6.16
C GLY A 229 -6.57 -7.26 -7.01
N ILE A 230 -7.08 -6.07 -6.73
CA ILE A 230 -6.60 -4.81 -7.30
C ILE A 230 -6.24 -3.84 -6.18
N VAL A 231 -5.30 -2.93 -6.44
CA VAL A 231 -5.08 -1.77 -5.57
C VAL A 231 -5.48 -0.52 -6.33
N VAL A 232 -6.51 0.17 -5.84
CA VAL A 232 -6.87 1.52 -6.28
C VAL A 232 -5.75 2.45 -5.85
N SER A 233 -4.96 2.93 -6.81
CA SER A 233 -3.70 3.61 -6.54
C SER A 233 -3.29 4.48 -7.71
N ASN A 234 -2.88 5.71 -7.44
CA ASN A 234 -2.16 6.61 -8.35
C ASN A 234 -0.67 6.70 -7.97
N HIS A 235 -0.13 5.66 -7.31
CA HIS A 235 1.27 5.58 -6.83
C HIS A 235 1.64 6.74 -5.88
N GLY A 236 0.67 7.25 -5.12
CA GLY A 236 0.87 8.41 -4.27
C GLY A 236 1.20 9.70 -5.04
N GLY A 237 0.72 9.81 -6.28
CA GLY A 237 0.96 10.93 -7.18
C GLY A 237 2.28 10.87 -7.95
N ARG A 238 2.97 9.72 -7.97
CA ARG A 238 4.35 9.64 -8.52
C ARG A 238 4.42 9.33 -10.02
N VAL A 239 3.33 8.86 -10.63
CA VAL A 239 3.30 8.36 -12.01
C VAL A 239 2.66 9.32 -13.00
N LEU A 240 1.61 9.99 -12.61
CA LEU A 240 0.88 10.96 -13.44
C LEU A 240 0.44 12.14 -12.58
N ASP A 241 0.68 13.36 -13.04
CA ASP A 241 0.13 14.58 -12.42
C ASP A 241 -1.37 14.74 -12.78
N ASP A 242 -2.07 15.59 -12.04
CA ASP A 242 -3.50 15.89 -12.23
C ASP A 242 -4.48 14.71 -12.16
N CYS A 243 -4.03 13.55 -11.63
CA CYS A 243 -4.94 12.45 -11.33
C CYS A 243 -5.95 12.84 -10.24
N PRO A 244 -7.15 12.25 -10.25
CA PRO A 244 -8.06 12.28 -9.11
C PRO A 244 -7.41 11.62 -7.89
N ALA A 245 -7.94 11.88 -6.70
CA ALA A 245 -7.58 11.12 -5.51
C ALA A 245 -8.12 9.69 -5.59
N THR A 246 -7.46 8.78 -4.88
CA THR A 246 -7.89 7.37 -4.85
C THR A 246 -9.23 7.20 -4.15
N GLU A 247 -9.52 8.05 -3.17
CA GLU A 247 -10.81 8.09 -2.48
C GLU A 247 -11.96 8.44 -3.45
N GLU A 248 -11.75 9.42 -4.36
CA GLU A 248 -12.77 9.90 -5.31
C GLU A 248 -13.24 8.80 -6.29
N VAL A 249 -12.35 7.88 -6.69
CA VAL A 249 -12.63 6.83 -7.67
C VAL A 249 -12.93 5.47 -7.03
N LEU A 250 -12.69 5.30 -5.73
CA LEU A 250 -12.87 4.02 -5.05
C LEU A 250 -14.29 3.47 -5.17
N PRO A 251 -15.37 4.24 -4.94
CA PRO A 251 -16.73 3.70 -4.98
C PRO A 251 -17.12 3.13 -6.35
N GLU A 252 -16.83 3.83 -7.44
CA GLU A 252 -17.14 3.37 -8.79
C GLU A 252 -16.35 2.09 -9.17
N ILE A 253 -15.11 1.99 -8.69
CA ILE A 253 -14.27 0.81 -8.91
C ILE A 253 -14.81 -0.39 -8.12
N VAL A 254 -15.20 -0.19 -6.86
CA VAL A 254 -15.83 -1.24 -6.03
C VAL A 254 -17.11 -1.77 -6.69
N GLU A 255 -17.96 -0.87 -7.19
CA GLU A 255 -19.20 -1.24 -7.88
C GLU A 255 -18.90 -2.13 -9.11
N VAL A 256 -17.94 -1.74 -9.93
CA VAL A 256 -17.56 -2.52 -11.13
C VAL A 256 -16.92 -3.86 -10.75
N VAL A 257 -16.05 -3.89 -9.75
CA VAL A 257 -15.41 -5.15 -9.29
C VAL A 257 -16.44 -6.13 -8.75
N ALA A 258 -17.46 -5.65 -8.03
CA ALA A 258 -18.61 -6.42 -7.56
C ALA A 258 -18.23 -7.75 -6.87
N GLY A 259 -17.20 -7.72 -6.02
CA GLY A 259 -16.72 -8.88 -5.27
C GLY A 259 -15.95 -9.94 -6.08
N ARG A 260 -15.76 -9.73 -7.39
CA ARG A 260 -15.00 -10.66 -8.28
C ARG A 260 -13.49 -10.69 -7.99
N ALA A 261 -12.97 -9.68 -7.33
CA ALA A 261 -11.60 -9.59 -6.84
C ALA A 261 -11.58 -8.78 -5.54
N LYS A 262 -10.50 -8.92 -4.75
CA LYS A 262 -10.30 -8.09 -3.57
C LYS A 262 -9.90 -6.68 -3.95
N VAL A 263 -10.49 -5.67 -3.28
CA VAL A 263 -10.22 -4.26 -3.54
C VAL A 263 -9.39 -3.70 -2.38
N PHE A 264 -8.16 -3.34 -2.68
CA PHE A 264 -7.30 -2.54 -1.81
C PHE A 264 -7.31 -1.08 -2.28
N VAL A 265 -6.97 -0.17 -1.39
CA VAL A 265 -6.74 1.23 -1.73
C VAL A 265 -5.50 1.77 -1.02
N ASP A 266 -4.75 2.64 -1.68
CA ASP A 266 -3.67 3.41 -1.06
C ASP A 266 -3.80 4.91 -1.35
N GLY A 267 -2.85 5.71 -0.88
CA GLY A 267 -2.82 7.15 -1.11
C GLY A 267 -3.54 7.95 -0.03
N GLY A 268 -2.82 8.77 0.69
CA GLY A 268 -3.38 9.73 1.66
C GLY A 268 -3.78 9.19 3.02
N ILE A 269 -3.85 7.89 3.24
CA ILE A 269 -4.26 7.25 4.50
C ILE A 269 -3.20 7.45 5.58
N ARG A 270 -3.60 7.99 6.74
CA ARG A 270 -2.70 8.35 7.85
C ARG A 270 -3.21 7.99 9.23
N THR A 271 -4.49 7.65 9.35
CA THR A 271 -5.17 7.35 10.62
C THR A 271 -6.02 6.11 10.51
N GLY A 272 -6.34 5.48 11.64
CA GLY A 272 -7.31 4.39 11.68
C GLY A 272 -8.72 4.82 11.23
N GLY A 273 -9.07 6.10 11.45
CA GLY A 273 -10.29 6.67 10.89
C GLY A 273 -10.27 6.72 9.34
N ASP A 274 -9.11 6.96 8.71
CA ASP A 274 -9.01 6.87 7.24
C ASP A 274 -9.14 5.42 6.76
N VAL A 275 -8.61 4.44 7.53
CA VAL A 275 -8.81 3.01 7.26
C VAL A 275 -10.31 2.69 7.30
N PHE A 276 -11.00 3.10 8.36
CA PHE A 276 -12.45 2.89 8.49
C PHE A 276 -13.23 3.47 7.29
N LYS A 277 -12.92 4.70 6.88
CA LYS A 277 -13.56 5.35 5.71
C LYS A 277 -13.34 4.55 4.43
N ALA A 278 -12.12 4.03 4.21
CA ALA A 278 -11.82 3.21 3.04
C ALA A 278 -12.65 1.93 3.01
N LEU A 279 -12.78 1.26 4.17
CA LEU A 279 -13.63 0.06 4.30
C LEU A 279 -15.11 0.40 4.08
N ALA A 280 -15.60 1.50 4.66
CA ALA A 280 -16.97 1.97 4.46
C ALA A 280 -17.28 2.34 3.00
N LEU A 281 -16.28 2.77 2.24
CA LEU A 281 -16.39 3.00 0.79
C LEU A 281 -16.22 1.74 -0.05
N GLY A 282 -16.07 0.57 0.60
CA GLY A 282 -16.09 -0.75 -0.04
C GLY A 282 -14.72 -1.38 -0.31
N ALA A 283 -13.63 -0.82 0.18
CA ALA A 283 -12.34 -1.51 0.16
C ALA A 283 -12.33 -2.71 1.11
N ASP A 284 -11.65 -3.81 0.72
CA ASP A 284 -11.39 -4.94 1.62
C ASP A 284 -10.23 -4.65 2.58
N ALA A 285 -9.25 -3.87 2.14
CA ALA A 285 -8.08 -3.49 2.93
C ALA A 285 -7.38 -2.25 2.36
N VAL A 286 -6.40 -1.70 3.11
CA VAL A 286 -5.65 -0.52 2.68
C VAL A 286 -4.14 -0.74 2.72
N LEU A 287 -3.38 0.03 1.90
CA LEU A 287 -1.93 0.07 1.97
C LEU A 287 -1.46 1.44 2.49
N VAL A 288 -0.47 1.39 3.38
CA VAL A 288 0.16 2.58 3.96
C VAL A 288 1.66 2.52 3.66
N ALA A 289 2.18 3.38 2.76
CA ALA A 289 3.58 3.31 2.34
C ALA A 289 4.49 4.27 3.12
N ARG A 290 4.44 5.58 2.82
CA ARG A 290 5.36 6.59 3.39
C ARG A 290 5.45 6.60 4.92
N PRO A 291 4.35 6.44 5.68
CA PRO A 291 4.42 6.36 7.14
C PRO A 291 5.25 5.18 7.64
N TYR A 292 5.20 4.00 6.98
CA TYR A 292 6.03 2.86 7.35
C TYR A 292 7.53 3.09 7.06
N VAL A 293 7.86 3.84 5.98
CA VAL A 293 9.25 4.28 5.79
C VAL A 293 9.71 5.12 6.96
N THR A 294 8.91 6.11 7.36
CA THR A 294 9.23 6.95 8.53
C THR A 294 9.36 6.11 9.81
N ALA A 295 8.51 5.10 9.97
CA ALA A 295 8.53 4.21 11.12
C ALA A 295 9.85 3.40 11.21
N VAL A 296 10.30 2.82 10.08
CA VAL A 296 11.59 2.11 10.03
C VAL A 296 12.75 3.05 10.33
N TYR A 297 12.77 4.26 9.74
CA TYR A 297 13.85 5.21 9.96
C TYR A 297 13.92 5.77 11.39
N GLY A 298 12.76 5.94 12.04
CA GLY A 298 12.66 6.49 13.37
C GLY A 298 12.82 5.49 14.52
N GLY A 299 12.53 4.20 14.28
CA GLY A 299 12.55 3.23 15.38
C GLY A 299 12.74 1.77 14.95
N GLY A 300 13.11 1.50 13.68
CA GLY A 300 13.26 0.12 13.22
C GLY A 300 11.99 -0.70 13.45
N ALA A 301 12.13 -1.91 13.98
CA ALA A 301 11.01 -2.80 14.27
C ALA A 301 10.04 -2.22 15.32
N GLU A 302 10.55 -1.56 16.37
CA GLU A 302 9.71 -0.89 17.37
C GLU A 302 8.90 0.26 16.76
N GLY A 303 9.48 0.98 15.79
CA GLY A 303 8.78 2.04 15.06
C GLY A 303 7.64 1.49 14.20
N VAL A 304 7.84 0.35 13.53
CA VAL A 304 6.79 -0.35 12.77
C VAL A 304 5.66 -0.79 13.70
N ALA A 305 5.97 -1.39 14.85
CA ALA A 305 4.98 -1.79 15.85
C ALA A 305 4.20 -0.58 16.36
N CYS A 306 4.89 0.52 16.73
CA CYS A 306 4.27 1.76 17.22
C CYS A 306 3.25 2.34 16.20
N LEU A 307 3.61 2.43 14.92
CA LEU A 307 2.68 2.91 13.89
C LEU A 307 1.50 1.96 13.69
N THR A 308 1.77 0.64 13.66
CA THR A 308 0.73 -0.38 13.46
C THR A 308 -0.29 -0.35 14.60
N GLU A 309 0.16 -0.31 15.85
CA GLU A 309 -0.71 -0.22 17.02
C GLU A 309 -1.50 1.09 17.06
N LYS A 310 -0.87 2.21 16.71
CA LYS A 310 -1.58 3.50 16.58
C LYS A 310 -2.73 3.42 15.60
N LEU A 311 -2.49 2.93 14.38
CA LEU A 311 -3.53 2.81 13.36
C LEU A 311 -4.63 1.82 13.77
N GLY A 312 -4.24 0.70 14.39
CA GLY A 312 -5.19 -0.31 14.87
C GLY A 312 -6.07 0.19 16.02
N ALA A 313 -5.49 0.91 16.98
CA ALA A 313 -6.24 1.50 18.09
C ALA A 313 -7.24 2.57 17.61
N GLU A 314 -6.81 3.43 16.68
CA GLU A 314 -7.69 4.44 16.08
C GLU A 314 -8.82 3.82 15.24
N LEU A 315 -8.55 2.72 14.53
CA LEU A 315 -9.59 1.95 13.81
C LEU A 315 -10.61 1.38 14.79
N ALA A 316 -10.16 0.68 15.84
CA ALA A 316 -11.03 0.08 16.84
C ALA A 316 -11.88 1.14 17.57
N ASP A 317 -11.30 2.30 17.88
CA ASP A 317 -12.03 3.41 18.47
C ASP A 317 -13.11 3.95 17.53
N THR A 318 -12.76 4.15 16.25
CA THR A 318 -13.73 4.58 15.22
C THR A 318 -14.86 3.56 15.05
N MET A 319 -14.54 2.25 14.99
CA MET A 319 -15.53 1.17 14.91
C MET A 319 -16.51 1.22 16.10
N ARG A 320 -16.00 1.42 17.31
CA ARG A 320 -16.83 1.52 18.52
C ARG A 320 -17.78 2.72 18.46
N LEU A 321 -17.30 3.87 17.99
CA LEU A 321 -18.12 5.09 17.93
C LEU A 321 -19.06 5.14 16.71
N CYS A 322 -18.88 4.27 15.74
CA CYS A 322 -19.78 4.13 14.59
C CYS A 322 -20.67 2.87 14.66
N GLY A 323 -20.59 2.06 15.74
CA GLY A 323 -21.45 0.91 15.93
C GLY A 323 -21.05 -0.35 15.15
N ALA A 324 -19.81 -0.46 14.69
CA ALA A 324 -19.30 -1.63 13.95
C ALA A 324 -18.55 -2.59 14.88
N ALA A 325 -19.13 -3.74 15.20
CA ALA A 325 -18.50 -4.75 16.07
C ALA A 325 -17.40 -5.55 15.36
N ALA A 326 -17.50 -5.74 14.04
CA ALA A 326 -16.51 -6.41 13.21
C ALA A 326 -16.36 -5.67 11.87
N LEU A 327 -15.31 -5.98 11.09
CA LEU A 327 -15.08 -5.33 9.79
C LEU A 327 -16.25 -5.49 8.81
N LYS A 328 -16.96 -6.62 8.85
CA LYS A 328 -18.15 -6.90 8.03
C LYS A 328 -19.35 -5.99 8.34
N ASP A 329 -19.37 -5.37 9.51
CA ASP A 329 -20.45 -4.49 9.95
C ASP A 329 -20.23 -3.05 9.45
N ILE A 330 -19.01 -2.74 8.98
CA ILE A 330 -18.68 -1.42 8.40
C ILE A 330 -19.41 -1.27 7.07
N SER A 331 -20.23 -0.24 6.96
CA SER A 331 -21.10 0.00 5.81
C SER A 331 -21.06 1.45 5.33
N ARG A 332 -21.58 1.68 4.12
CA ARG A 332 -21.52 2.98 3.42
C ARG A 332 -22.26 4.09 4.16
N ASP A 333 -23.32 3.77 4.91
CA ASP A 333 -24.12 4.69 5.71
C ASP A 333 -23.38 5.21 6.96
N MET A 334 -22.30 4.55 7.37
CA MET A 334 -21.42 4.99 8.47
C MET A 334 -20.51 6.16 8.08
N VAL A 335 -20.55 6.56 6.80
CA VAL A 335 -19.77 7.71 6.31
C VAL A 335 -20.64 8.63 5.43
N ARG A 336 -20.23 9.90 5.38
CA ARG A 336 -20.82 10.93 4.51
C ARG A 336 -19.72 11.50 3.61
N VAL A 337 -19.95 11.47 2.31
CA VAL A 337 -19.10 12.07 1.27
C VAL A 337 -19.72 13.35 0.78
#